data_aa0bcc6d893bfdf473d4d582a53000cb
#
_entry.id   aa0bcc6d893bfdf473d4d582a53000cb
#
_cell.length_a   1.000
_cell.length_b   1.000
_cell.length_c   1.000
_cell.angle_alpha   90.00
_cell.angle_beta   90.00
_cell.angle_gamma   90.00
#
_symmetry.space_group_name_H-M   'P 1'
#
loop_
_entity.id
_entity.type
_entity.pdbx_description
1 polymer ?
#
loop_
_entity_poly.entity_id
_entity_poly.type
_entity_poly.pdbx_seq_one_letter_code
_entity_poly.pdbx_strand_id
1 'polypeptide(L)'
;MRKIIFFILLLNFAFVQDEQPYPPLKLISVPTGGTLPKGTFTFETLLMNNGGVLPSVSLGITDNLTFGVSFGIQEFIGIGDFKKNKSYPEVQLKYRVYEETDFKPSVVIGLDTQGRGEYIEKVGYERYEQKALGVYCVLSRNYAMIGNLGFHVGVNKNLFENSDGDEDINLFLGFDKEINRSFSFMAEYNFARNDNDSNDEGIIIRKGRGYLNSGLRWSATNNLMLEINVNDISKNNEYPDVNNNFDSMNREVKIIYFEKF
;
A
#
# COMPACT_ATOMS: atom_id res chain seq x y z
N MET A 1 22.55 20.78 -19.01
CA MET A 1 23.49 19.65 -19.08
C MET A 1 24.03 19.20 -17.72
N ARG A 2 24.41 20.09 -16.77
CA ARG A 2 24.95 19.68 -15.44
C ARG A 2 23.98 18.85 -14.58
N LYS A 3 22.68 19.08 -14.65
CA LYS A 3 21.65 18.38 -13.85
C LYS A 3 21.38 16.94 -14.34
N ILE A 4 21.54 16.68 -15.63
CA ILE A 4 21.37 15.34 -16.22
C ILE A 4 22.56 14.43 -15.88
N ILE A 5 23.77 14.99 -15.80
CA ILE A 5 24.98 14.26 -15.43
C ILE A 5 24.91 13.77 -13.96
N PHE A 6 24.30 14.56 -13.07
CA PHE A 6 24.13 14.17 -11.67
C PHE A 6 23.14 13.00 -11.50
N PHE A 7 22.10 12.95 -12.34
CA PHE A 7 21.13 11.83 -12.34
C PHE A 7 21.74 10.53 -12.90
N ILE A 8 22.58 10.64 -13.92
CA ILE A 8 23.31 9.48 -14.50
C ILE A 8 24.38 8.95 -13.53
N LEU A 9 25.01 9.82 -12.73
CA LEU A 9 25.99 9.41 -11.71
C LEU A 9 25.33 8.67 -10.53
N LEU A 10 24.11 9.00 -10.14
CA LEU A 10 23.37 8.27 -9.13
C LEU A 10 22.98 6.84 -9.57
N LEU A 11 22.78 6.62 -10.88
CA LEU A 11 22.47 5.30 -11.42
C LEU A 11 23.66 4.32 -11.40
N ASN A 12 24.91 4.82 -11.29
CA ASN A 12 26.10 3.97 -11.27
C ASN A 12 26.51 3.49 -9.86
N PHE A 13 25.84 3.93 -8.80
CA PHE A 13 26.05 3.43 -7.43
C PHE A 13 25.14 2.24 -7.07
N ALA A 14 24.38 1.69 -8.02
CA ALA A 14 23.62 0.47 -7.80
C ALA A 14 24.60 -0.71 -7.66
N PHE A 15 24.95 -1.06 -6.44
CA PHE A 15 25.66 -2.29 -6.14
C PHE A 15 24.91 -3.48 -6.73
N VAL A 16 25.68 -4.42 -7.29
CA VAL A 16 25.14 -5.68 -7.80
C VAL A 16 24.49 -6.41 -6.63
N GLN A 17 23.19 -6.45 -6.61
CA GLN A 17 22.40 -7.17 -5.62
C GLN A 17 21.61 -8.28 -6.31
N ASP A 18 21.48 -9.41 -5.64
CA ASP A 18 20.64 -10.51 -6.09
C ASP A 18 19.15 -10.11 -6.07
N GLU A 19 18.31 -10.94 -6.67
CA GLU A 19 16.85 -10.73 -6.81
C GLU A 19 16.17 -10.23 -5.53
N GLN A 20 15.00 -9.62 -5.67
CA GLN A 20 14.20 -9.18 -4.53
C GLN A 20 14.01 -10.35 -3.55
N PRO A 21 14.18 -10.14 -2.24
CA PRO A 21 14.23 -11.21 -1.24
C PRO A 21 12.94 -12.03 -1.14
N TYR A 22 11.82 -11.47 -1.57
CA TYR A 22 10.51 -12.14 -1.65
C TYR A 22 9.58 -11.38 -2.60
N PRO A 23 8.54 -12.03 -3.15
CA PRO A 23 7.52 -11.34 -3.94
C PRO A 23 6.82 -10.27 -3.11
N PRO A 24 6.68 -9.03 -3.59
CA PRO A 24 6.09 -7.95 -2.82
C PRO A 24 4.67 -8.30 -2.35
N LEU A 25 4.37 -8.02 -1.08
CA LEU A 25 3.05 -8.28 -0.49
C LEU A 25 1.98 -7.30 -1.01
N LYS A 26 2.38 -6.06 -1.26
CA LYS A 26 1.55 -4.98 -1.79
C LYS A 26 2.34 -4.20 -2.84
N LEU A 27 1.64 -3.56 -3.76
CA LEU A 27 2.24 -2.48 -4.55
C LEU A 27 2.47 -1.28 -3.62
N ILE A 28 1.62 -0.29 -3.65
CA ILE A 28 1.66 0.85 -2.73
C ILE A 28 0.63 0.65 -1.61
N SER A 29 -0.63 0.42 -2.00
CA SER A 29 -1.75 0.14 -1.10
C SER A 29 -2.48 -1.16 -1.43
N VAL A 30 -2.57 -1.53 -2.71
CA VAL A 30 -3.30 -2.72 -3.15
C VAL A 30 -2.44 -3.99 -3.04
N PRO A 31 -3.05 -5.14 -2.69
CA PRO A 31 -2.34 -6.39 -2.52
C PRO A 31 -1.91 -6.99 -3.88
N THR A 32 -0.86 -7.77 -3.83
CA THR A 32 -0.35 -8.58 -4.94
C THR A 32 -0.60 -10.07 -4.71
N GLY A 33 -0.13 -10.93 -5.61
CA GLY A 33 -0.09 -12.39 -5.42
C GLY A 33 1.04 -12.90 -4.52
N GLY A 34 1.93 -12.02 -4.04
CA GLY A 34 3.06 -12.40 -3.19
C GLY A 34 2.64 -12.79 -1.78
N THR A 35 3.34 -13.76 -1.18
CA THR A 35 3.27 -14.17 0.23
C THR A 35 4.68 -14.26 0.79
N LEU A 36 4.84 -14.14 2.11
CA LEU A 36 6.14 -14.33 2.74
C LEU A 36 6.49 -15.83 2.79
N PRO A 37 7.72 -16.22 2.48
CA PRO A 37 8.20 -17.57 2.68
C PRO A 37 8.06 -18.00 4.16
N LYS A 38 7.88 -19.29 4.40
CA LYS A 38 7.82 -19.83 5.76
C LYS A 38 9.07 -19.48 6.58
N GLY A 39 8.87 -19.07 7.82
CA GLY A 39 9.96 -18.71 8.74
C GLY A 39 10.62 -17.39 8.40
N THR A 40 9.91 -16.49 7.73
CA THR A 40 10.38 -15.13 7.46
C THR A 40 9.45 -14.12 8.11
N PHE A 41 9.98 -12.93 8.41
CA PHE A 41 9.18 -11.81 8.84
C PHE A 41 9.58 -10.53 8.12
N THR A 42 8.65 -9.60 8.03
CA THR A 42 8.92 -8.22 7.64
C THR A 42 8.55 -7.28 8.77
N PHE A 43 9.34 -6.24 8.93
CA PHE A 43 8.98 -5.05 9.69
C PHE A 43 8.90 -3.89 8.72
N GLU A 44 7.73 -3.31 8.59
CA GLU A 44 7.48 -2.17 7.70
C GLU A 44 7.13 -0.95 8.52
N THR A 45 7.60 0.21 8.10
CA THR A 45 7.21 1.50 8.66
C THR A 45 6.85 2.42 7.52
N LEU A 46 5.58 2.81 7.43
CA LEU A 46 5.09 3.80 6.49
C LEU A 46 5.03 5.16 7.17
N LEU A 47 5.73 6.13 6.60
CA LEU A 47 5.69 7.53 6.99
C LEU A 47 4.69 8.24 6.08
N MET A 48 3.62 8.76 6.66
CA MET A 48 2.50 9.38 5.95
C MET A 48 2.53 10.91 6.10
N ASN A 49 1.63 11.58 5.39
CA ASN A 49 1.37 13.01 5.60
C ASN A 49 1.00 13.32 7.06
N ASN A 50 1.02 14.58 7.44
CA ASN A 50 0.73 15.07 8.78
C ASN A 50 1.55 14.38 9.90
N GLY A 51 2.75 13.90 9.57
CA GLY A 51 3.61 13.21 10.53
C GLY A 51 3.08 11.86 11.00
N GLY A 52 2.16 11.26 10.24
CA GLY A 52 1.63 9.93 10.55
C GLY A 52 2.66 8.83 10.35
N VAL A 53 2.65 7.82 11.23
CA VAL A 53 3.52 6.65 11.18
C VAL A 53 2.69 5.39 11.34
N LEU A 54 2.89 4.43 10.45
CA LEU A 54 2.19 3.15 10.46
C LEU A 54 3.21 2.00 10.47
N PRO A 55 3.68 1.58 11.65
CA PRO A 55 4.45 0.35 11.79
C PRO A 55 3.58 -0.88 11.57
N SER A 56 4.14 -1.89 10.92
CA SER A 56 3.52 -3.19 10.74
C SER A 56 4.55 -4.32 10.80
N VAL A 57 4.12 -5.48 11.25
CA VAL A 57 4.90 -6.71 11.27
C VAL A 57 4.12 -7.79 10.56
N SER A 58 4.75 -8.50 9.64
CA SER A 58 4.15 -9.65 8.96
C SER A 58 5.03 -10.88 9.08
N LEU A 59 4.40 -12.05 9.21
CA LEU A 59 5.06 -13.35 9.40
C LEU A 59 4.61 -14.34 8.31
N GLY A 60 5.55 -15.01 7.67
CA GLY A 60 5.31 -16.17 6.83
C GLY A 60 5.09 -17.43 7.69
N ILE A 61 3.84 -17.79 7.93
CA ILE A 61 3.47 -18.99 8.71
C ILE A 61 3.73 -20.24 7.88
N THR A 62 3.34 -20.20 6.63
CA THR A 62 3.68 -21.18 5.58
C THR A 62 4.04 -20.42 4.32
N ASP A 63 4.55 -21.09 3.29
CA ASP A 63 4.85 -20.43 2.01
C ASP A 63 3.60 -19.81 1.34
N ASN A 64 2.40 -20.25 1.76
CA ASN A 64 1.13 -19.76 1.24
C ASN A 64 0.34 -18.88 2.23
N LEU A 65 0.74 -18.81 3.50
CA LEU A 65 0.00 -18.09 4.53
C LEU A 65 0.88 -17.05 5.21
N THR A 66 0.50 -15.79 5.06
CA THR A 66 1.11 -14.66 5.74
C THR A 66 0.11 -14.04 6.70
N PHE A 67 0.53 -13.79 7.93
CA PHE A 67 -0.22 -13.07 8.96
C PHE A 67 0.52 -11.79 9.32
N GLY A 68 -0.21 -10.70 9.50
CA GLY A 68 0.37 -9.41 9.88
C GLY A 68 -0.48 -8.64 10.87
N VAL A 69 0.17 -7.71 11.56
CA VAL A 69 -0.47 -6.73 12.44
C VAL A 69 0.13 -5.36 12.19
N SER A 70 -0.68 -4.32 12.33
CA SER A 70 -0.25 -2.93 12.15
C SER A 70 -0.90 -2.02 13.18
N PHE A 71 -0.27 -0.86 13.40
CA PHE A 71 -0.75 0.13 14.36
C PHE A 71 -0.46 1.54 13.87
N GLY A 72 -1.50 2.31 13.55
CA GLY A 72 -1.37 3.68 13.04
C GLY A 72 -1.32 4.72 14.16
N ILE A 73 -0.39 5.67 14.03
CA ILE A 73 -0.25 6.83 14.92
C ILE A 73 -0.18 8.07 14.03
N GLN A 74 -1.01 9.07 14.32
CA GLN A 74 -0.99 10.36 13.62
C GLN A 74 -0.22 11.40 14.45
N GLU A 75 0.31 12.42 13.78
CA GLU A 75 1.06 13.52 14.40
C GLU A 75 2.27 13.05 15.23
N PHE A 76 2.83 11.87 14.92
CA PHE A 76 4.00 11.33 15.62
C PHE A 76 5.28 12.10 15.30
N ILE A 77 5.39 12.60 14.07
CA ILE A 77 6.53 13.42 13.62
C ILE A 77 6.01 14.85 13.42
N GLY A 78 6.54 15.79 14.18
CA GLY A 78 6.14 17.21 14.08
C GLY A 78 5.93 17.87 15.42
N ILE A 79 5.01 18.82 15.49
CA ILE A 79 4.66 19.57 16.70
C ILE A 79 3.20 19.24 17.02
N GLY A 80 2.94 18.75 18.21
CA GLY A 80 1.59 18.42 18.68
C GLY A 80 1.57 17.15 19.51
N ASP A 81 0.38 16.77 19.97
CA ASP A 81 0.14 15.55 20.69
C ASP A 81 -0.20 14.43 19.69
N PHE A 82 0.57 13.35 19.71
CA PHE A 82 0.31 12.21 18.83
C PHE A 82 -1.03 11.55 19.16
N LYS A 83 -1.73 11.13 18.12
CA LYS A 83 -3.03 10.46 18.21
C LYS A 83 -2.91 9.03 17.69
N LYS A 84 -3.40 8.06 18.46
CA LYS A 84 -3.56 6.69 17.99
C LYS A 84 -4.78 6.60 17.08
N ASN A 85 -4.65 5.90 15.95
CA ASN A 85 -5.79 5.65 15.08
C ASN A 85 -6.86 4.82 15.78
N LYS A 86 -6.48 3.70 16.40
CA LYS A 86 -7.37 2.85 17.19
C LYS A 86 -6.68 2.36 18.46
N SER A 87 -7.46 1.89 19.41
CA SER A 87 -6.96 1.35 20.68
C SER A 87 -6.39 -0.08 20.54
N TYR A 88 -6.66 -0.76 19.44
CA TYR A 88 -6.23 -2.12 19.12
C TYR A 88 -5.52 -2.16 17.78
N PRO A 89 -4.62 -3.15 17.56
CA PRO A 89 -3.93 -3.29 16.29
C PRO A 89 -4.89 -3.76 15.18
N GLU A 90 -4.60 -3.35 13.96
CA GLU A 90 -5.24 -3.88 12.76
C GLU A 90 -4.57 -5.18 12.33
N VAL A 91 -5.33 -6.03 11.65
CA VAL A 91 -4.93 -7.39 11.28
C VAL A 91 -4.90 -7.57 9.77
N GLN A 92 -3.89 -8.27 9.30
CA GLN A 92 -3.74 -8.66 7.91
C GLN A 92 -3.58 -10.17 7.82
N LEU A 93 -4.38 -10.79 6.99
CA LEU A 93 -4.28 -12.21 6.67
C LEU A 93 -4.26 -12.38 5.16
N LYS A 94 -3.33 -13.18 4.66
CA LYS A 94 -3.15 -13.39 3.23
C LYS A 94 -2.87 -14.85 2.96
N TYR A 95 -3.71 -15.47 2.11
CA TYR A 95 -3.59 -16.87 1.76
C TYR A 95 -3.54 -17.06 0.25
N ARG A 96 -2.46 -17.64 -0.25
CA ARG A 96 -2.29 -18.00 -1.65
C ARG A 96 -2.95 -19.33 -1.94
N VAL A 97 -4.08 -19.27 -2.66
CA VAL A 97 -4.87 -20.43 -3.05
C VAL A 97 -4.22 -21.21 -4.18
N TYR A 98 -3.68 -20.47 -5.17
CA TYR A 98 -2.96 -21.02 -6.30
C TYR A 98 -1.67 -20.25 -6.53
N GLU A 99 -0.60 -20.99 -6.72
CA GLU A 99 0.69 -20.46 -7.15
C GLU A 99 0.69 -20.16 -8.64
N GLU A 100 1.42 -19.15 -9.06
CA GLU A 100 1.60 -18.81 -10.47
C GLU A 100 2.33 -19.94 -11.20
N THR A 101 1.85 -20.25 -12.40
CA THR A 101 2.49 -21.17 -13.33
C THR A 101 2.59 -20.54 -14.70
N ASP A 102 3.28 -21.19 -15.67
CA ASP A 102 3.39 -20.68 -17.03
C ASP A 102 2.03 -20.39 -17.69
N PHE A 103 0.95 -21.02 -17.24
CA PHE A 103 -0.38 -20.91 -17.85
C PHE A 103 -1.42 -20.23 -16.97
N LYS A 104 -1.20 -20.17 -15.66
CA LYS A 104 -2.21 -19.68 -14.70
C LYS A 104 -1.63 -18.58 -13.82
N PRO A 105 -2.41 -17.50 -13.55
CA PRO A 105 -2.02 -16.50 -12.57
C PRO A 105 -2.03 -17.09 -11.16
N SER A 106 -1.29 -16.47 -10.24
CA SER A 106 -1.48 -16.73 -8.82
C SER A 106 -2.83 -16.17 -8.37
N VAL A 107 -3.45 -16.86 -7.42
CA VAL A 107 -4.72 -16.45 -6.79
C VAL A 107 -4.52 -16.33 -5.30
N VAL A 108 -4.78 -15.17 -4.77
CA VAL A 108 -4.67 -14.88 -3.33
C VAL A 108 -5.99 -14.34 -2.81
N ILE A 109 -6.42 -14.84 -1.66
CA ILE A 109 -7.50 -14.27 -0.86
C ILE A 109 -6.93 -13.70 0.43
N GLY A 110 -7.55 -12.69 0.98
CA GLY A 110 -7.08 -12.12 2.22
C GLY A 110 -8.07 -11.22 2.91
N LEU A 111 -7.64 -10.77 4.08
CA LEU A 111 -8.30 -9.81 4.94
C LEU A 111 -7.28 -8.74 5.31
N ASP A 112 -7.67 -7.49 5.20
CA ASP A 112 -6.88 -6.36 5.66
C ASP A 112 -7.82 -5.33 6.29
N THR A 113 -7.69 -5.15 7.61
CA THR A 113 -8.51 -4.21 8.36
C THR A 113 -7.83 -2.84 8.51
N GLN A 114 -6.59 -2.70 8.00
CA GLN A 114 -5.85 -1.44 8.04
C GLN A 114 -6.23 -0.53 6.88
N GLY A 115 -6.88 0.58 7.18
CA GLY A 115 -7.05 1.69 6.25
C GLY A 115 -5.84 2.63 6.22
N ARG A 116 -5.93 3.71 5.47
CA ARG A 116 -4.86 4.73 5.36
C ARG A 116 -5.33 6.08 5.85
N GLY A 117 -4.37 6.86 6.34
CA GLY A 117 -4.63 8.17 6.93
C GLY A 117 -5.13 8.08 8.38
N GLU A 118 -5.80 9.12 8.82
CA GLU A 118 -6.39 9.20 10.16
C GLU A 118 -7.64 8.31 10.26
N TYR A 119 -7.84 7.69 11.41
CA TYR A 119 -9.11 7.06 11.75
C TYR A 119 -10.03 8.12 12.34
N ILE A 120 -11.12 8.39 11.64
CA ILE A 120 -12.10 9.40 12.03
C ILE A 120 -13.17 8.71 12.88
N GLU A 121 -13.27 9.14 14.14
CA GLU A 121 -14.25 8.63 15.08
C GLU A 121 -15.21 9.77 15.46
N LYS A 122 -16.34 9.85 14.76
CA LYS A 122 -17.44 10.77 15.08
C LYS A 122 -18.73 9.98 15.20
N VAL A 123 -19.69 10.49 15.93
CA VAL A 123 -21.01 9.84 16.09
C VAL A 123 -21.64 9.58 14.74
N GLY A 124 -21.81 8.31 14.40
CA GLY A 124 -22.37 7.87 13.12
C GLY A 124 -21.38 7.84 11.95
N TYR A 125 -20.10 8.11 12.19
CA TYR A 125 -19.06 8.08 11.17
C TYR A 125 -17.74 7.58 11.76
N GLU A 126 -17.44 6.29 11.57
CA GLU A 126 -16.27 5.61 12.11
C GLU A 126 -15.53 4.87 10.99
N ARG A 127 -14.46 5.47 10.46
CA ARG A 127 -13.68 4.88 9.39
C ARG A 127 -12.33 5.61 9.19
N TYR A 128 -11.43 4.96 8.46
CA TYR A 128 -10.21 5.62 7.94
C TYR A 128 -10.52 6.62 6.82
N GLU A 129 -9.63 7.61 6.63
CA GLU A 129 -9.68 8.53 5.48
C GLU A 129 -9.80 7.78 4.15
N GLN A 130 -8.99 6.74 3.95
CA GLN A 130 -9.19 5.72 2.91
C GLN A 130 -9.55 4.42 3.60
N LYS A 131 -10.71 3.86 3.25
CA LYS A 131 -11.18 2.60 3.82
C LYS A 131 -10.15 1.49 3.69
N ALA A 132 -10.10 0.63 4.71
CA ALA A 132 -9.42 -0.65 4.62
C ALA A 132 -10.00 -1.50 3.47
N LEU A 133 -9.19 -2.40 2.92
CA LEU A 133 -9.67 -3.29 1.88
C LEU A 133 -10.79 -4.23 2.36
N GLY A 134 -10.74 -4.63 3.63
CA GLY A 134 -11.61 -5.68 4.15
C GLY A 134 -11.22 -7.03 3.57
N VAL A 135 -12.21 -7.82 3.16
CA VAL A 135 -11.97 -9.09 2.45
C VAL A 135 -11.65 -8.81 0.98
N TYR A 136 -10.65 -9.47 0.45
CA TYR A 136 -10.22 -9.28 -0.94
C TYR A 136 -9.82 -10.59 -1.63
N CYS A 137 -9.86 -10.54 -2.96
CA CYS A 137 -9.27 -11.53 -3.84
C CYS A 137 -8.44 -10.83 -4.91
N VAL A 138 -7.22 -11.32 -5.15
CA VAL A 138 -6.32 -10.77 -6.17
C VAL A 138 -5.76 -11.86 -7.06
N LEU A 139 -5.69 -11.57 -8.35
CA LEU A 139 -5.02 -12.35 -9.39
C LEU A 139 -3.74 -11.61 -9.77
N SER A 140 -2.61 -12.33 -9.84
CA SER A 140 -1.33 -11.75 -10.23
C SER A 140 -0.61 -12.61 -11.26
N ARG A 141 0.00 -11.93 -12.23
CA ARG A 141 0.75 -12.55 -13.30
C ARG A 141 2.04 -11.79 -13.57
N ASN A 142 3.15 -12.54 -13.60
CA ASN A 142 4.47 -11.99 -13.88
C ASN A 142 4.96 -12.41 -15.26
N TYR A 143 5.65 -11.48 -15.93
CA TYR A 143 6.23 -11.68 -17.24
C TYR A 143 7.71 -11.28 -17.23
N ALA A 144 8.56 -12.18 -17.71
CA ALA A 144 9.99 -11.88 -17.89
C ALA A 144 10.20 -11.04 -19.17
N MET A 145 10.13 -9.71 -19.03
CA MET A 145 10.30 -8.76 -20.14
C MET A 145 11.34 -7.71 -19.76
N ILE A 146 12.60 -7.93 -20.10
CA ILE A 146 13.72 -7.03 -19.75
C ILE A 146 13.61 -6.65 -18.25
N GLY A 147 13.83 -7.63 -17.35
CA GLY A 147 13.41 -7.60 -15.96
C GLY A 147 11.96 -8.08 -15.77
N ASN A 148 11.52 -8.18 -14.54
CA ASN A 148 10.16 -8.63 -14.21
C ASN A 148 9.13 -7.55 -14.45
N LEU A 149 7.95 -7.94 -14.96
CA LEU A 149 6.76 -7.10 -15.10
C LEU A 149 5.57 -7.86 -14.52
N GLY A 150 5.11 -7.44 -13.34
CA GLY A 150 3.97 -7.99 -12.65
C GLY A 150 2.68 -7.21 -12.95
N PHE A 151 1.58 -7.91 -13.17
CA PHE A 151 0.24 -7.34 -13.24
C PHE A 151 -0.62 -7.93 -12.14
N HIS A 152 -1.42 -7.07 -11.51
CA HIS A 152 -2.28 -7.42 -10.39
C HIS A 152 -3.66 -6.83 -10.63
N VAL A 153 -4.70 -7.63 -10.45
CA VAL A 153 -6.09 -7.19 -10.53
C VAL A 153 -6.90 -7.89 -9.44
N GLY A 154 -7.75 -7.16 -8.77
CA GLY A 154 -8.52 -7.74 -7.68
C GLY A 154 -9.81 -7.00 -7.36
N VAL A 155 -10.53 -7.62 -6.45
CA VAL A 155 -11.79 -7.12 -5.92
C VAL A 155 -11.71 -7.14 -4.40
N ASN A 156 -12.40 -6.21 -3.74
CA ASN A 156 -12.52 -6.22 -2.30
C ASN A 156 -13.87 -5.70 -1.83
N LYS A 157 -14.24 -6.09 -0.63
CA LYS A 157 -15.39 -5.56 0.10
C LYS A 157 -14.98 -5.25 1.54
N ASN A 158 -15.13 -4.01 1.95
CA ASN A 158 -14.98 -3.67 3.35
C ASN A 158 -16.24 -4.13 4.13
N LEU A 159 -16.03 -4.80 5.26
CA LEU A 159 -17.10 -5.31 6.13
C LEU A 159 -17.11 -4.61 7.49
N PHE A 160 -16.17 -3.69 7.75
CA PHE A 160 -15.89 -3.14 9.06
C PHE A 160 -16.16 -1.63 9.16
N GLU A 161 -16.08 -0.92 8.03
CA GLU A 161 -16.18 0.54 7.97
C GLU A 161 -17.38 0.95 7.09
N ASN A 162 -18.58 0.60 7.55
CA ASN A 162 -19.84 0.81 6.82
C ASN A 162 -20.68 1.94 7.43
N SER A 163 -20.10 2.73 8.32
CA SER A 163 -20.81 3.84 8.97
C SER A 163 -21.21 4.97 8.03
N ASP A 164 -20.54 5.08 6.89
CA ASP A 164 -20.88 6.03 5.82
C ASP A 164 -22.00 5.55 4.89
N GLY A 165 -22.46 4.30 5.06
CA GLY A 165 -23.53 3.70 4.24
C GLY A 165 -23.05 3.14 2.90
N ASP A 166 -21.77 3.29 2.54
CA ASP A 166 -21.22 2.79 1.29
C ASP A 166 -20.63 1.38 1.48
N GLU A 167 -21.36 0.38 1.01
CA GLU A 167 -20.99 -1.05 1.12
C GLU A 167 -20.66 -1.68 -0.24
N ASP A 168 -20.36 -0.91 -1.25
CA ASP A 168 -20.14 -1.40 -2.60
C ASP A 168 -18.92 -2.33 -2.69
N ILE A 169 -18.97 -3.23 -3.66
CA ILE A 169 -17.80 -4.02 -4.05
C ILE A 169 -16.86 -3.11 -4.84
N ASN A 170 -15.63 -3.06 -4.38
CA ASN A 170 -14.59 -2.28 -5.01
C ASN A 170 -13.69 -3.13 -5.91
N LEU A 171 -13.06 -2.48 -6.86
CA LEU A 171 -12.11 -3.03 -7.82
C LEU A 171 -10.77 -2.31 -7.69
N PHE A 172 -9.69 -3.02 -7.94
CA PHE A 172 -8.36 -2.42 -8.05
C PHE A 172 -7.52 -3.16 -9.10
N LEU A 173 -6.56 -2.45 -9.64
CA LEU A 173 -5.56 -2.99 -10.55
C LEU A 173 -4.23 -2.26 -10.35
N GLY A 174 -3.16 -2.89 -10.79
CA GLY A 174 -1.85 -2.27 -10.77
C GLY A 174 -0.79 -3.13 -11.42
N PHE A 175 0.39 -2.57 -11.53
CA PHE A 175 1.56 -3.27 -12.03
C PHE A 175 2.82 -2.81 -11.32
N ASP A 176 3.81 -3.67 -11.31
CA ASP A 176 5.18 -3.34 -10.97
C ASP A 176 6.11 -3.73 -12.11
N LYS A 177 7.12 -2.89 -12.34
CA LYS A 177 8.14 -3.09 -13.36
C LYS A 177 9.52 -2.96 -12.76
N GLU A 178 10.25 -4.03 -12.81
CA GLU A 178 11.66 -4.04 -12.49
C GLU A 178 12.44 -3.24 -13.54
N ILE A 179 13.05 -2.11 -13.13
CA ILE A 179 13.89 -1.26 -13.98
C ILE A 179 15.29 -1.87 -14.05
N ASN A 180 15.78 -2.31 -12.90
CA ASN A 180 17.01 -3.06 -12.74
C ASN A 180 16.92 -3.86 -11.42
N ARG A 181 17.97 -4.60 -11.07
CA ARG A 181 17.99 -5.46 -9.87
C ARG A 181 17.70 -4.74 -8.55
N SER A 182 17.96 -3.43 -8.48
CA SER A 182 17.76 -2.65 -7.27
C SER A 182 16.51 -1.76 -7.31
N PHE A 183 16.00 -1.42 -8.47
CA PHE A 183 14.90 -0.48 -8.62
C PHE A 183 13.72 -1.08 -9.35
N SER A 184 12.53 -0.91 -8.77
CA SER A 184 11.25 -1.24 -9.39
C SER A 184 10.33 -0.03 -9.36
N PHE A 185 9.63 0.20 -10.45
CA PHE A 185 8.56 1.18 -10.56
C PHE A 185 7.23 0.49 -10.30
N MET A 186 6.34 1.16 -9.58
CA MET A 186 5.00 0.65 -9.24
C MET A 186 3.95 1.68 -9.61
N ALA A 187 2.82 1.21 -10.11
CA ALA A 187 1.62 2.02 -10.26
C ALA A 187 0.39 1.17 -9.99
N GLU A 188 -0.61 1.80 -9.38
CA GLU A 188 -1.87 1.15 -9.05
C GLU A 188 -3.04 2.11 -9.19
N TYR A 189 -4.20 1.56 -9.48
CA TYR A 189 -5.46 2.28 -9.49
C TYR A 189 -6.49 1.52 -8.67
N ASN A 190 -6.96 2.15 -7.62
CA ASN A 190 -8.07 1.70 -6.80
C ASN A 190 -9.30 2.49 -7.23
N PHE A 191 -10.34 1.82 -7.73
CA PHE A 191 -11.56 2.47 -8.22
C PHE A 191 -12.33 3.17 -7.11
N ALA A 192 -12.11 2.79 -5.85
CA ALA A 192 -12.74 3.37 -4.67
C ALA A 192 -14.28 3.45 -4.78
N ARG A 193 -14.91 2.40 -5.32
CA ARG A 193 -16.37 2.35 -5.49
C ARG A 193 -17.09 2.28 -4.15
N ASN A 194 -16.45 1.70 -3.15
CA ASN A 194 -16.89 1.65 -1.76
C ASN A 194 -16.43 2.87 -0.94
N ASP A 195 -15.94 3.91 -1.60
CA ASP A 195 -15.36 5.11 -0.98
C ASP A 195 -15.65 6.34 -1.86
N ASN A 196 -16.87 6.44 -2.38
CA ASN A 196 -17.29 7.47 -3.33
C ASN A 196 -18.50 8.28 -2.84
N ASP A 197 -19.09 7.94 -1.70
CA ASP A 197 -20.21 8.67 -1.14
C ASP A 197 -19.75 9.99 -0.51
N SER A 198 -20.43 11.08 -0.87
CA SER A 198 -20.12 12.44 -0.41
C SER A 198 -20.83 12.84 0.89
N ASN A 199 -21.46 11.90 1.58
CA ASN A 199 -22.23 12.18 2.82
C ASN A 199 -21.35 12.39 4.07
N ASP A 200 -20.10 12.76 3.89
CA ASP A 200 -19.07 12.86 4.93
C ASP A 200 -19.20 14.07 5.85
N GLU A 201 -20.37 14.66 6.00
CA GLU A 201 -20.61 15.81 6.89
C GLU A 201 -19.56 16.93 6.81
N GLY A 202 -18.94 17.11 5.62
CA GLY A 202 -17.94 18.14 5.36
C GLY A 202 -16.53 17.84 5.88
N ILE A 203 -16.21 16.58 6.25
CA ILE A 203 -14.87 16.21 6.71
C ILE A 203 -13.93 15.98 5.54
N ILE A 204 -14.34 15.13 4.59
CA ILE A 204 -13.62 14.85 3.35
C ILE A 204 -14.65 14.77 2.23
N ILE A 205 -14.40 15.49 1.14
CA ILE A 205 -15.23 15.41 -0.06
C ILE A 205 -14.55 14.45 -1.03
N ARG A 206 -15.27 13.39 -1.44
CA ARG A 206 -14.79 12.42 -2.43
C ARG A 206 -15.38 12.76 -3.80
N LYS A 207 -14.49 12.79 -4.79
CA LYS A 207 -14.85 13.19 -6.16
C LYS A 207 -15.25 12.01 -7.05
N GLY A 208 -15.24 10.78 -6.52
CA GLY A 208 -15.57 9.57 -7.28
C GLY A 208 -14.57 9.26 -8.40
N ARG A 209 -13.31 9.71 -8.27
CA ARG A 209 -12.26 9.52 -9.28
C ARG A 209 -11.41 8.29 -9.02
N GLY A 210 -11.62 7.59 -7.90
CA GLY A 210 -10.71 6.56 -7.43
C GLY A 210 -9.34 7.10 -7.06
N TYR A 211 -8.44 6.23 -6.64
CA TYR A 211 -7.09 6.57 -6.21
C TYR A 211 -6.07 6.04 -7.21
N LEU A 212 -5.39 6.93 -7.92
CA LEU A 212 -4.21 6.62 -8.73
C LEU A 212 -2.98 6.87 -7.86
N ASN A 213 -2.17 5.83 -7.67
CA ASN A 213 -0.95 5.88 -6.90
C ASN A 213 0.24 5.43 -7.75
N SER A 214 1.41 5.98 -7.49
CA SER A 214 2.66 5.60 -8.15
C SER A 214 3.81 5.62 -7.17
N GLY A 215 4.80 4.75 -7.34
CA GLY A 215 5.93 4.65 -6.44
C GLY A 215 7.18 4.07 -7.08
N LEU A 216 8.28 4.30 -6.41
CA LEU A 216 9.59 3.72 -6.72
C LEU A 216 10.07 2.94 -5.51
N ARG A 217 10.39 1.66 -5.70
CA ARG A 217 10.98 0.77 -4.70
C ARG A 217 12.47 0.63 -4.99
N TRP A 218 13.28 0.78 -3.96
CA TRP A 218 14.72 0.56 -3.98
C TRP A 218 15.10 -0.53 -2.99
N SER A 219 15.64 -1.65 -3.50
CA SER A 219 16.29 -2.69 -2.70
C SER A 219 17.69 -2.20 -2.34
N ALA A 220 17.82 -1.55 -1.18
CA ALA A 220 19.07 -0.92 -0.73
C ALA A 220 20.10 -1.97 -0.28
N THR A 221 19.63 -3.05 0.36
CA THR A 221 20.41 -4.23 0.72
C THR A 221 19.55 -5.49 0.55
N ASN A 222 20.09 -6.67 0.83
CA ASN A 222 19.33 -7.93 0.78
C ASN A 222 18.15 -7.97 1.76
N ASN A 223 18.23 -7.17 2.82
CA ASN A 223 17.25 -7.17 3.91
C ASN A 223 16.48 -5.84 4.04
N LEU A 224 16.90 -4.81 3.30
CA LEU A 224 16.32 -3.46 3.45
C LEU A 224 15.85 -2.92 2.11
N MET A 225 14.57 -2.55 2.07
CA MET A 225 13.97 -1.87 0.93
C MET A 225 13.39 -0.52 1.39
N LEU A 226 13.46 0.45 0.49
CA LEU A 226 12.87 1.78 0.64
C LEU A 226 11.89 2.04 -0.49
N GLU A 227 10.76 2.65 -0.17
CA GLU A 227 9.79 3.08 -1.18
C GLU A 227 9.50 4.57 -1.02
N ILE A 228 9.39 5.24 -2.15
CA ILE A 228 8.89 6.62 -2.22
C ILE A 228 7.62 6.56 -3.06
N ASN A 229 6.50 6.92 -2.47
CA ASN A 229 5.19 6.82 -3.06
C ASN A 229 4.52 8.19 -3.19
N VAL A 230 3.75 8.34 -4.24
CA VAL A 230 2.84 9.47 -4.45
C VAL A 230 1.44 8.89 -4.55
N ASN A 231 0.60 9.25 -3.60
CA ASN A 231 -0.77 8.75 -3.49
C ASN A 231 -1.78 9.81 -3.91
N ASP A 232 -2.94 9.33 -4.35
CA ASP A 232 -4.07 10.13 -4.81
C ASP A 232 -3.70 11.17 -5.87
N ILE A 233 -2.97 10.74 -6.89
CA ILE A 233 -2.61 11.57 -8.06
C ILE A 233 -3.89 12.01 -8.80
N SER A 234 -4.95 11.19 -8.75
CA SER A 234 -6.29 11.48 -9.28
C SER A 234 -7.01 12.61 -8.54
N LYS A 235 -6.53 12.99 -7.36
CA LYS A 235 -7.15 13.99 -6.47
C LYS A 235 -8.61 13.62 -6.16
N ASN A 236 -8.79 12.43 -5.64
CA ASN A 236 -10.09 11.92 -5.25
C ASN A 236 -10.60 12.56 -3.96
N ASN A 237 -9.73 12.76 -2.97
CA ASN A 237 -10.07 13.39 -1.70
C ASN A 237 -9.85 14.90 -1.76
N GLU A 238 -10.78 15.65 -1.18
CA GLU A 238 -10.67 17.08 -0.97
C GLU A 238 -11.01 17.40 0.49
N TYR A 239 -10.15 18.17 1.15
CA TYR A 239 -10.31 18.56 2.54
C TYR A 239 -10.89 20.00 2.62
N PRO A 240 -12.15 20.20 3.09
CA PRO A 240 -12.85 21.48 2.97
C PRO A 240 -12.22 22.65 3.74
N ASP A 241 -11.49 22.37 4.82
CA ASP A 241 -11.10 23.41 5.80
C ASP A 241 -9.70 23.94 5.69
N VAL A 242 -8.91 23.54 4.74
CA VAL A 242 -7.53 24.01 4.64
C VAL A 242 -7.42 24.93 3.42
N ASN A 243 -7.44 26.22 3.67
CA ASN A 243 -7.08 27.32 2.73
C ASN A 243 -6.80 26.85 1.29
N ASN A 244 -7.81 26.52 0.54
CA ASN A 244 -7.94 26.32 -0.93
C ASN A 244 -6.72 25.83 -1.73
N ASN A 245 -5.64 25.37 -1.10
CA ASN A 245 -4.37 25.03 -1.73
C ASN A 245 -3.83 23.63 -1.38
N PHE A 246 -4.55 22.83 -0.65
CA PHE A 246 -4.11 21.44 -0.42
C PHE A 246 -4.64 20.54 -1.51
N ASP A 247 -3.77 20.30 -2.47
CA ASP A 247 -3.90 19.13 -3.33
C ASP A 247 -3.92 17.87 -2.46
N SER A 248 -4.90 17.03 -2.66
CA SER A 248 -5.08 15.74 -1.99
C SER A 248 -3.93 14.75 -2.22
N MET A 249 -3.02 15.07 -3.12
CA MET A 249 -1.88 14.25 -3.48
C MET A 249 -0.87 14.16 -2.33
N ASN A 250 -0.74 12.98 -1.74
CA ASN A 250 0.14 12.70 -0.61
C ASN A 250 1.47 12.08 -1.06
N ARG A 251 2.53 12.38 -0.32
CA ARG A 251 3.85 11.75 -0.47
C ARG A 251 4.14 10.91 0.75
N GLU A 252 4.57 9.69 0.52
CA GLU A 252 4.87 8.75 1.58
C GLU A 252 6.24 8.11 1.36
N VAL A 253 6.86 7.72 2.47
CA VAL A 253 8.08 6.92 2.46
C VAL A 253 7.81 5.66 3.26
N LYS A 254 8.12 4.50 2.69
CA LYS A 254 8.04 3.22 3.38
C LYS A 254 9.43 2.62 3.51
N ILE A 255 9.72 2.15 4.70
CA ILE A 255 10.94 1.41 5.02
C ILE A 255 10.52 -0.03 5.31
N ILE A 256 11.14 -0.99 4.65
CA ILE A 256 10.82 -2.41 4.80
C ILE A 256 12.11 -3.14 5.17
N TYR A 257 12.10 -3.77 6.33
CA TYR A 257 13.13 -4.70 6.75
C TYR A 257 12.59 -6.13 6.68
N PHE A 258 13.38 -7.03 6.14
CA PHE A 258 13.03 -8.43 5.94
C PHE A 258 14.12 -9.32 6.56
N GLU A 259 13.70 -10.41 7.21
CA GLU A 259 14.64 -11.42 7.71
C GLU A 259 14.00 -12.80 7.76
N LYS A 260 14.84 -13.82 7.62
CA LYS A 260 14.49 -15.23 7.77
C LYS A 260 15.11 -15.76 9.07
N PHE A 261 14.31 -16.44 9.88
CA PHE A 261 14.72 -17.04 11.16
C PHE A 261 14.65 -18.56 11.13
#